data_8ca8bde78c795c17dc6cabec782b1205
#
_entry.id   8ca8bde78c795c17dc6cabec782b1205
#
_cell.length_a   1.000
_cell.length_b   1.000
_cell.length_c   1.000
_cell.angle_alpha   90.00
_cell.angle_beta   90.00
_cell.angle_gamma   90.00
#
_symmetry.space_group_name_H-M   'P 1'
#
loop_
_entity.id
_entity.type
_entity.pdbx_description
1 polymer ?
#
loop_
_entity_poly.entity_id
_entity_poly.type
_entity_poly.pdbx_seq_one_letter_code
_entity_poly.pdbx_strand_id
1 'polypeptide(L)'
;MELKILILDDEYIILDGLCSFPWEMYGCRIVGKAMDGEEGMELIDRYQPDIILSDIKMPEKDGIQVAKYAKEKYPDTEIILLTGYDSFSYAQQAITIGVADYLLKPVNFREMHEVIGKTCKKIRKNQFERQ
;
A
#
# COMPACT_ATOMS: atom_id res chain seq x y z
N MET A 1 -15.66 10.04 5.77
CA MET A 1 -14.26 10.44 5.83
C MET A 1 -13.48 9.82 4.69
N GLU A 2 -12.69 10.63 4.02
CA GLU A 2 -11.87 10.20 2.89
C GLU A 2 -10.59 9.54 3.37
N LEU A 3 -10.25 8.39 2.81
CA LEU A 3 -9.01 7.68 3.12
C LEU A 3 -7.92 8.09 2.12
N LYS A 4 -6.72 8.28 2.62
CA LYS A 4 -5.57 8.71 1.83
C LYS A 4 -4.75 7.52 1.36
N ILE A 5 -4.47 7.45 0.06
CA ILE A 5 -3.75 6.35 -0.56
C ILE A 5 -2.42 6.85 -1.12
N LEU A 6 -1.36 6.11 -0.82
CA LEU A 6 -0.03 6.33 -1.41
C LEU A 6 0.33 5.10 -2.23
N ILE A 7 0.77 5.30 -3.47
CA ILE A 7 1.11 4.19 -4.38
C ILE A 7 2.58 4.29 -4.78
N LEU A 8 3.31 3.19 -4.64
CA LEU A 8 4.72 3.09 -4.97
C LEU A 8 4.97 1.95 -5.95
N ASP A 9 5.58 2.24 -7.10
CA ASP A 9 6.02 1.24 -8.06
C ASP A 9 7.05 1.88 -8.98
N ASP A 10 8.16 1.19 -9.23
CA ASP A 10 9.22 1.73 -10.08
C ASP A 10 8.95 1.57 -11.57
N GLU A 11 7.89 0.86 -11.94
CA GLU A 11 7.47 0.71 -13.32
C GLU A 11 6.32 1.69 -13.60
N TYR A 12 6.62 2.69 -14.42
CA TYR A 12 5.67 3.78 -14.69
C TYR A 12 4.31 3.28 -15.19
N ILE A 13 4.32 2.29 -16.10
CA ILE A 13 3.09 1.76 -16.68
C ILE A 13 2.22 1.12 -15.60
N ILE A 14 2.84 0.38 -14.68
CA ILE A 14 2.11 -0.27 -13.59
C ILE A 14 1.59 0.78 -12.61
N LEU A 15 2.43 1.75 -12.26
CA LEU A 15 2.03 2.85 -11.36
C LEU A 15 0.82 3.60 -11.93
N ASP A 16 0.87 3.94 -13.21
CA ASP A 16 -0.23 4.63 -13.89
C ASP A 16 -1.50 3.77 -13.89
N GLY A 17 -1.35 2.48 -14.16
CA GLY A 17 -2.48 1.54 -14.13
C GLY A 17 -3.13 1.43 -12.75
N LEU A 18 -2.32 1.39 -11.71
CA LEU A 18 -2.82 1.33 -10.33
C LEU A 18 -3.57 2.62 -9.96
N CYS A 19 -3.09 3.76 -10.45
CA CYS A 19 -3.76 5.03 -10.22
C CYS A 19 -5.12 5.11 -10.91
N SER A 20 -5.34 4.32 -11.96
CA SER A 20 -6.60 4.30 -12.69
C SER A 20 -7.68 3.44 -12.04
N PHE A 21 -7.35 2.69 -11.00
CA PHE A 21 -8.34 1.95 -10.22
C PHE A 21 -9.37 2.92 -9.66
N PRO A 22 -10.66 2.52 -9.59
CA PRO A 22 -11.71 3.46 -9.14
C PRO A 22 -11.70 3.63 -7.61
N TRP A 23 -10.70 4.33 -7.11
CA TRP A 23 -10.48 4.58 -5.68
C TRP A 23 -11.67 5.27 -5.01
N GLU A 24 -12.33 6.17 -5.74
CA GLU A 24 -13.48 6.93 -5.23
C GLU A 24 -14.65 6.03 -4.84
N MET A 25 -14.76 4.84 -5.42
CA MET A 25 -15.80 3.88 -5.02
C MET A 25 -15.69 3.47 -3.56
N TYR A 26 -14.49 3.58 -3.00
CA TYR A 26 -14.21 3.18 -1.62
C TYR A 26 -14.00 4.40 -0.71
N GLY A 27 -14.29 5.58 -1.22
CA GLY A 27 -14.06 6.81 -0.47
C GLY A 27 -12.59 7.11 -0.26
N CYS A 28 -11.76 6.74 -1.24
CA CYS A 28 -10.32 6.90 -1.17
C CYS A 28 -9.83 7.94 -2.15
N ARG A 29 -8.72 8.61 -1.80
CA ARG A 29 -8.07 9.59 -2.66
C ARG A 29 -6.57 9.33 -2.68
N ILE A 30 -5.96 9.32 -3.87
CA ILE A 30 -4.51 9.21 -4.01
C ILE A 30 -3.90 10.53 -3.57
N VAL A 31 -3.04 10.50 -2.56
CA VAL A 31 -2.36 11.71 -2.07
C VAL A 31 -0.94 11.82 -2.61
N GLY A 32 -0.39 10.72 -3.11
CA GLY A 32 0.95 10.74 -3.67
C GLY A 32 1.27 9.44 -4.39
N LYS A 33 2.30 9.51 -5.22
CA LYS A 33 2.84 8.35 -5.91
C LYS A 33 4.35 8.51 -6.02
N ALA A 34 5.07 7.40 -5.95
CA ALA A 34 6.52 7.40 -5.99
C ALA A 34 7.04 6.22 -6.79
N MET A 35 8.23 6.35 -7.34
CA MET A 35 8.87 5.32 -8.14
C MET A 35 10.08 4.70 -7.44
N ASP A 36 10.38 5.13 -6.23
CA ASP A 36 11.39 4.50 -5.38
C ASP A 36 10.99 4.62 -3.92
N GLY A 37 11.64 3.80 -3.08
CA GLY A 37 11.26 3.72 -1.68
C GLY A 37 11.65 4.94 -0.87
N GLU A 38 12.72 5.63 -1.23
CA GLU A 38 13.16 6.81 -0.49
C GLU A 38 12.16 7.95 -0.66
N GLU A 39 11.74 8.22 -1.89
CA GLU A 39 10.67 9.18 -2.16
C GLU A 39 9.38 8.77 -1.45
N GLY A 40 9.08 7.46 -1.48
CA GLY A 40 7.91 6.92 -0.79
C GLY A 40 7.92 7.23 0.69
N MET A 41 9.07 7.08 1.34
CA MET A 41 9.19 7.37 2.78
C MET A 41 9.00 8.86 3.09
N GLU A 42 9.46 9.74 2.21
CA GLU A 42 9.22 11.18 2.36
C GLU A 42 7.72 11.50 2.28
N LEU A 43 7.02 10.86 1.34
CA LEU A 43 5.58 11.06 1.17
C LEU A 43 4.78 10.48 2.32
N ILE A 44 5.24 9.38 2.90
CA ILE A 44 4.62 8.81 4.11
C ILE A 44 4.64 9.83 5.24
N ASP A 45 5.78 10.46 5.47
CA ASP A 45 5.90 11.46 6.53
C ASP A 45 5.05 12.70 6.25
N ARG A 46 4.99 13.12 4.99
CA ARG A 46 4.26 14.34 4.62
C ARG A 46 2.75 14.16 4.73
N TYR A 47 2.23 13.04 4.23
CA TYR A 47 0.79 12.85 4.09
C TYR A 47 0.19 11.90 5.12
N GLN A 48 1.00 11.07 5.76
CA GLN A 48 0.54 10.03 6.71
C GLN A 48 -0.66 9.29 6.12
N PRO A 49 -0.46 8.55 5.02
CA PRO A 49 -1.57 7.88 4.33
C PRO A 49 -2.22 6.80 5.19
N ASP A 50 -3.47 6.52 4.88
CA ASP A 50 -4.21 5.43 5.54
C ASP A 50 -3.83 4.08 4.94
N ILE A 51 -3.57 4.05 3.64
CA ILE A 51 -3.19 2.83 2.92
C ILE A 51 -1.98 3.12 2.04
N ILE A 52 -1.00 2.24 2.09
CA ILE A 52 0.15 2.25 1.18
C ILE A 52 0.07 1.01 0.31
N LEU A 53 0.04 1.20 -1.01
CA LEU A 53 0.10 0.12 -1.98
C LEU A 53 1.48 0.19 -2.63
N SER A 54 2.34 -0.78 -2.39
CA SER A 54 3.75 -0.71 -2.78
C SER A 54 4.25 -1.98 -3.44
N ASP A 55 4.97 -1.81 -4.54
CA ASP A 55 5.82 -2.86 -5.11
C ASP A 55 6.91 -3.20 -4.09
N ILE A 56 7.40 -4.43 -4.13
CA ILE A 56 8.50 -4.85 -3.26
C ILE A 56 9.85 -4.44 -3.84
N LYS A 57 10.09 -4.75 -5.11
CA LYS A 57 11.40 -4.48 -5.74
C LYS A 57 11.43 -3.07 -6.33
N MET A 58 12.09 -2.17 -5.61
CA MET A 58 12.24 -0.78 -6.03
C MET A 58 13.67 -0.30 -5.72
N PRO A 59 14.17 0.71 -6.48
CA PRO A 59 15.46 1.33 -6.18
C PRO A 59 15.47 2.03 -4.82
N GLU A 60 16.64 2.24 -4.27
CA GLU A 60 16.95 2.92 -3.01
C GLU A 60 16.46 2.13 -1.80
N LYS A 61 15.16 2.14 -1.53
CA LYS A 61 14.54 1.34 -0.47
C LYS A 61 13.46 0.48 -1.10
N ASP A 62 13.47 -0.82 -0.80
CA ASP A 62 12.45 -1.72 -1.33
C ASP A 62 11.15 -1.63 -0.53
N GLY A 63 10.11 -2.31 -1.01
CA GLY A 63 8.79 -2.26 -0.38
C GLY A 63 8.77 -2.82 1.03
N ILE A 64 9.63 -3.79 1.34
CA ILE A 64 9.74 -4.34 2.70
C ILE A 64 10.31 -3.28 3.65
N GLN A 65 11.35 -2.58 3.22
CA GLN A 65 11.94 -1.50 4.03
C GLN A 65 10.95 -0.36 4.25
N VAL A 66 10.19 -0.01 3.21
CA VAL A 66 9.15 1.03 3.32
C VAL A 66 8.05 0.58 4.28
N ALA A 67 7.59 -0.66 4.16
CA ALA A 67 6.55 -1.21 5.03
C ALA A 67 6.99 -1.20 6.49
N LYS A 68 8.22 -1.62 6.75
CA LYS A 68 8.78 -1.64 8.10
C LYS A 68 8.85 -0.24 8.69
N TYR A 69 9.35 0.70 7.90
CA TYR A 69 9.43 2.12 8.31
C TYR A 69 8.03 2.65 8.67
N ALA A 70 7.06 2.43 7.80
CA ALA A 70 5.71 2.94 8.00
C ALA A 70 5.05 2.34 9.24
N LYS A 71 5.19 1.03 9.44
CA LYS A 71 4.59 0.35 10.60
C LYS A 71 5.22 0.77 11.92
N GLU A 72 6.52 1.00 11.94
CA GLU A 72 7.21 1.45 13.15
C GLU A 72 6.81 2.87 13.52
N LYS A 73 6.66 3.74 12.53
CA LYS A 73 6.39 5.16 12.77
C LYS A 73 4.89 5.49 12.82
N TYR A 74 4.09 4.81 12.01
CA TYR A 74 2.65 5.04 11.90
C TYR A 74 1.91 3.70 11.96
N PRO A 75 1.76 3.12 13.16
CA PRO A 75 1.24 1.75 13.31
C PRO A 75 -0.15 1.51 12.72
N ASP A 76 -0.95 2.56 12.57
CA ASP A 76 -2.31 2.43 12.04
C ASP A 76 -2.38 2.40 10.51
N THR A 77 -1.27 2.71 9.84
CA THR A 77 -1.23 2.66 8.38
C THR A 77 -1.30 1.21 7.91
N GLU A 78 -2.20 0.94 6.97
CA GLU A 78 -2.33 -0.39 6.39
C GLU A 78 -1.49 -0.48 5.13
N ILE A 79 -0.77 -1.57 4.96
CA ILE A 79 0.16 -1.75 3.85
C ILE A 79 -0.27 -2.95 3.03
N ILE A 80 -0.35 -2.76 1.72
CA ILE A 80 -0.63 -3.82 0.76
C ILE A 80 0.57 -3.88 -0.18
N LEU A 81 1.20 -5.05 -0.27
CA LEU A 81 2.38 -5.24 -1.10
C LEU A 81 2.05 -5.89 -2.43
N LEU A 82 2.75 -5.47 -3.47
CA LEU A 82 2.68 -6.07 -4.80
C LEU A 82 3.92 -6.93 -4.98
N THR A 83 3.75 -8.19 -5.39
CA THR A 83 4.86 -9.13 -5.43
C THR A 83 4.79 -10.02 -6.69
N GLY A 84 5.94 -10.44 -7.19
CA GLY A 84 6.04 -11.43 -8.26
C GLY A 84 6.08 -12.85 -7.71
N TYR A 85 6.09 -13.82 -8.61
CA TYR A 85 6.05 -15.24 -8.25
C TYR A 85 7.28 -15.70 -7.48
N ASP A 86 8.41 -15.01 -7.63
CA ASP A 86 9.69 -15.39 -7.03
C ASP A 86 9.92 -14.75 -5.66
N SER A 87 8.87 -14.23 -5.04
CA SER A 87 8.99 -13.40 -3.83
C SER A 87 8.51 -14.08 -2.55
N PHE A 88 8.66 -15.40 -2.45
CA PHE A 88 8.19 -16.16 -1.27
C PHE A 88 8.84 -15.64 0.03
N SER A 89 10.16 -15.41 0.00
CA SER A 89 10.87 -14.91 1.19
C SER A 89 10.38 -13.53 1.61
N TYR A 90 10.00 -12.70 0.66
CA TYR A 90 9.44 -11.37 0.94
C TYR A 90 8.05 -11.49 1.58
N ALA A 91 7.25 -12.46 1.13
CA ALA A 91 5.94 -12.69 1.70
C ALA A 91 6.03 -13.05 3.18
N GLN A 92 7.03 -13.87 3.55
CA GLN A 92 7.25 -14.22 4.95
C GLN A 92 7.65 -13.01 5.79
N GLN A 93 8.52 -12.15 5.26
CA GLN A 93 8.90 -10.91 5.94
C GLN A 93 7.72 -9.98 6.10
N ALA A 94 6.84 -9.91 5.09
CA ALA A 94 5.64 -9.09 5.12
C ALA A 94 4.70 -9.52 6.26
N ILE A 95 4.53 -10.82 6.45
CA ILE A 95 3.70 -11.35 7.54
C ILE A 95 4.28 -10.91 8.89
N THR A 96 5.59 -11.00 9.06
CA THR A 96 6.26 -10.59 10.30
C THR A 96 6.08 -9.10 10.58
N ILE A 97 6.12 -8.27 9.55
CA ILE A 97 5.95 -6.81 9.68
C ILE A 97 4.49 -6.47 10.01
N GLY A 98 3.55 -7.29 9.58
CA GLY A 98 2.13 -7.06 9.82
C GLY A 98 1.45 -6.27 8.71
N VAL A 99 1.81 -6.54 7.44
CA VAL A 99 1.10 -5.92 6.32
C VAL A 99 -0.32 -6.45 6.25
N ALA A 100 -1.22 -5.63 5.69
CA ALA A 100 -2.64 -5.99 5.60
C ALA A 100 -2.88 -7.12 4.61
N ASP A 101 -2.19 -7.08 3.48
CA ASP A 101 -2.38 -8.07 2.43
C ASP A 101 -1.27 -7.93 1.38
N TYR A 102 -1.26 -8.83 0.41
CA TYR A 102 -0.40 -8.72 -0.75
C TYR A 102 -1.15 -9.17 -1.99
N LEU A 103 -0.72 -8.67 -3.15
CA LEU A 103 -1.30 -8.98 -4.45
C LEU A 103 -0.19 -9.46 -5.37
N LEU A 104 -0.47 -10.49 -6.16
CA LEU A 104 0.49 -10.99 -7.14
C LEU A 104 0.42 -10.18 -8.43
N LYS A 105 1.57 -9.88 -9.01
CA LYS A 105 1.67 -9.29 -10.34
C LYS A 105 1.57 -10.38 -11.40
N PRO A 106 0.89 -10.13 -12.52
CA PRO A 106 0.18 -8.90 -12.90
C PRO A 106 -1.08 -8.70 -12.06
N VAL A 107 -1.32 -7.45 -11.66
CA VAL A 107 -2.42 -7.13 -10.75
C VAL A 107 -3.76 -7.30 -11.44
N ASN A 108 -4.67 -8.01 -10.78
CA ASN A 108 -6.04 -8.25 -11.22
C ASN A 108 -6.96 -7.30 -10.47
N PHE A 109 -7.72 -6.47 -11.18
CA PHE A 109 -8.58 -5.49 -10.54
C PHE A 109 -9.70 -6.13 -9.69
N ARG A 110 -10.13 -7.34 -10.03
CA ARG A 110 -11.09 -8.06 -9.19
C ARG A 110 -10.51 -8.32 -7.80
N GLU A 111 -9.28 -8.81 -7.76
CA GLU A 111 -8.59 -9.03 -6.48
C GLU A 111 -8.35 -7.71 -5.75
N MET A 112 -8.02 -6.66 -6.49
CA MET A 112 -7.86 -5.33 -5.89
C MET A 112 -9.15 -4.85 -5.23
N HIS A 113 -10.29 -5.04 -5.90
CA HIS A 113 -11.58 -4.67 -5.31
C HIS A 113 -11.81 -5.38 -3.98
N GLU A 114 -11.49 -6.67 -3.92
CA GLU A 114 -11.65 -7.45 -2.70
C GLU A 114 -10.72 -6.95 -1.59
N VAL A 115 -9.44 -6.77 -1.91
CA VAL A 115 -8.43 -6.36 -0.92
C VAL A 115 -8.68 -4.93 -0.44
N ILE A 116 -8.92 -4.01 -1.35
CA ILE A 116 -9.16 -2.60 -1.00
C ILE A 116 -10.46 -2.46 -0.20
N GLY A 117 -11.52 -3.14 -0.62
CA GLY A 117 -12.79 -3.11 0.10
C GLY A 117 -12.66 -3.62 1.52
N LYS A 118 -11.97 -4.74 1.70
CA LYS A 118 -11.74 -5.33 3.03
C LYS A 118 -10.88 -4.40 3.91
N THR A 119 -9.83 -3.85 3.33
CA THR A 119 -8.91 -2.98 4.07
C THR A 119 -9.60 -1.70 4.50
N CYS A 120 -10.39 -1.09 3.63
CA CYS A 120 -11.14 0.13 3.97
C CYS A 120 -12.16 -0.12 5.07
N LYS A 121 -12.85 -1.25 5.03
CA LYS A 121 -13.79 -1.62 6.10
C LYS A 121 -13.07 -1.76 7.44
N LYS A 122 -11.92 -2.40 7.44
CA LYS A 122 -11.12 -2.57 8.65
C LYS A 122 -10.71 -1.22 9.24
N ILE A 123 -10.22 -0.32 8.40
CA ILE A 123 -9.77 1.00 8.83
C ILE A 123 -10.95 1.77 9.43
N ARG A 124 -12.08 1.80 8.74
CA ARG A 124 -13.26 2.55 9.20
C ARG A 124 -13.85 1.99 10.47
N LYS A 125 -13.85 0.66 10.61
CA LYS A 125 -14.28 0.02 11.85
C LYS A 125 -13.39 0.43 13.01
N ASN A 126 -12.08 0.40 12.82
CA ASN A 126 -11.13 0.79 13.87
C ASN A 126 -11.29 2.25 14.25
N GLN A 127 -11.50 3.13 13.28
CA GLN A 127 -11.72 4.55 13.55
C GLN A 127 -13.01 4.78 14.32
N PHE A 128 -14.06 4.06 13.97
CA PHE A 128 -15.36 4.14 14.67
C PHE A 128 -15.22 3.69 16.13
N GLU A 129 -14.52 2.59 16.35
CA GLU A 129 -14.32 2.04 17.71
C GLU A 129 -13.49 2.95 18.61
N ARG A 130 -12.70 3.87 18.04
CA ARG A 130 -11.88 4.81 18.81
C ARG A 130 -12.65 6.06 19.23
N GLN A 131 -13.83 6.24 18.69
CA GLN A 131 -14.68 7.35 19.08
C GLN A 131 -15.48 7.00 20.35
#